data_6f360227ee7ce01e4ff8f1010c7f07ca
#
_entry.id   6f360227ee7ce01e4ff8f1010c7f07ca
#
_cell.length_a   1.000
_cell.length_b   1.000
_cell.length_c   1.000
_cell.angle_alpha   90.00
_cell.angle_beta   90.00
_cell.angle_gamma   90.00
#
_symmetry.space_group_name_H-M   'P 1'
#
loop_
_entity.id
_entity.type
_entity.pdbx_description
1 polymer ?
#
loop_
_entity_poly.entity_id
_entity_poly.type
_entity_poly.pdbx_seq_one_letter_code
_entity_poly.pdbx_strand_id
1 'polypeptide(L)'
;MKKKTPEESKTVLTEMVLPNDTNTLGNLMGGKLLHWMDIAAAITAQRHCGRVVVTASVNNVNFNQPIKLGEIVTLESKISRAFSSSMEIFIDVWVESTVTGEKKKCNEAIYTFVAVDQVGRPINVPEIVPETGLEKERFEGALRRRQLSLIFAGKMKPGDATELKALFSN
;
A
#
# COMPACT_ATOMS: atom_id res chain seq x y z
N MET A 1 18.13 12.52 -8.84
CA MET A 1 17.52 11.23 -9.29
C MET A 1 16.40 11.53 -10.28
N LYS A 2 16.14 10.63 -11.24
CA LYS A 2 15.05 10.78 -12.20
C LYS A 2 13.71 10.69 -11.45
N LYS A 3 12.78 11.63 -11.73
CA LYS A 3 11.40 11.54 -11.23
C LYS A 3 10.65 10.43 -11.96
N LYS A 4 9.72 9.76 -11.31
CA LYS A 4 8.89 8.67 -11.88
C LYS A 4 7.42 8.91 -11.63
N THR A 5 6.56 8.38 -12.50
CA THR A 5 5.13 8.35 -12.29
C THR A 5 4.70 7.08 -11.53
N PRO A 6 3.53 7.06 -10.86
CA PRO A 6 3.02 5.86 -10.21
C PRO A 6 2.87 4.68 -11.16
N GLU A 7 2.52 4.92 -12.44
CA GLU A 7 2.34 3.89 -13.45
C GLU A 7 3.64 3.15 -13.80
N GLU A 8 4.80 3.83 -13.78
CA GLU A 8 6.10 3.21 -14.11
C GLU A 8 6.50 2.06 -13.16
N SER A 9 5.98 2.04 -11.94
CA SER A 9 6.27 1.00 -10.94
C SER A 9 5.04 0.16 -10.54
N LYS A 10 3.89 0.42 -11.15
CA LYS A 10 2.65 -0.31 -10.89
C LYS A 10 2.87 -1.82 -10.91
N THR A 11 2.27 -2.49 -9.96
CA THR A 11 2.26 -3.96 -9.86
C THR A 11 0.83 -4.44 -9.78
N VAL A 12 0.51 -5.45 -10.56
CA VAL A 12 -0.76 -6.18 -10.48
C VAL A 12 -0.42 -7.64 -10.15
N LEU A 13 -0.97 -8.12 -9.04
CA LEU A 13 -0.85 -9.50 -8.60
C LEU A 13 -2.26 -10.09 -8.58
N THR A 14 -2.43 -11.26 -9.19
CA THR A 14 -3.72 -11.97 -9.22
C THR A 14 -3.54 -13.38 -8.68
N GLU A 15 -4.37 -13.74 -7.70
CA GLU A 15 -4.35 -15.04 -7.03
C GLU A 15 -5.76 -15.63 -6.94
N MET A 16 -5.86 -16.94 -7.02
CA MET A 16 -7.09 -17.68 -6.73
C MET A 16 -7.06 -18.14 -5.27
N VAL A 17 -8.16 -17.99 -4.57
CA VAL A 17 -8.29 -18.47 -3.19
C VAL A 17 -8.41 -20.00 -3.18
N LEU A 18 -7.38 -20.67 -2.71
CA LEU A 18 -7.30 -22.13 -2.61
C LEU A 18 -7.69 -22.63 -1.21
N PRO A 19 -8.01 -23.92 -1.02
CA PRO A 19 -8.42 -24.45 0.28
C PRO A 19 -7.46 -24.15 1.44
N ASN A 20 -6.15 -24.23 1.21
CA ASN A 20 -5.13 -23.93 2.22
C ASN A 20 -4.90 -22.42 2.49
N ASP A 21 -5.55 -21.56 1.73
CA ASP A 21 -5.57 -20.10 1.98
C ASP A 21 -6.74 -19.69 2.89
N THR A 22 -7.64 -20.61 3.20
CA THR A 22 -8.90 -20.32 3.90
C THR A 22 -8.89 -20.73 5.37
N ASN A 23 -9.71 -20.02 6.15
CA ASN A 23 -10.05 -20.37 7.52
C ASN A 23 -11.16 -21.46 7.56
N THR A 24 -11.62 -21.84 8.77
CA THR A 24 -12.66 -22.84 8.99
C THR A 24 -14.03 -22.44 8.43
N LEU A 25 -14.25 -21.17 8.09
CA LEU A 25 -15.47 -20.68 7.44
C LEU A 25 -15.40 -20.71 5.92
N GLY A 26 -14.28 -21.18 5.34
CA GLY A 26 -14.06 -21.17 3.88
C GLY A 26 -13.76 -19.80 3.30
N ASN A 27 -13.33 -18.86 4.11
CA ASN A 27 -12.94 -17.52 3.69
C ASN A 27 -11.42 -17.35 3.70
N LEU A 28 -10.90 -16.52 2.80
CA LEU A 28 -9.48 -16.16 2.77
C LEU A 28 -9.02 -15.65 4.13
N MET A 29 -7.96 -16.22 4.66
CA MET A 29 -7.34 -15.75 5.90
C MET A 29 -6.78 -14.34 5.73
N GLY A 30 -7.04 -13.46 6.71
CA GLY A 30 -6.51 -12.09 6.70
C GLY A 30 -5.00 -12.04 6.59
N GLY A 31 -4.29 -12.91 7.29
CA GLY A 31 -2.82 -13.01 7.20
C GLY A 31 -2.33 -13.41 5.81
N LYS A 32 -3.10 -14.23 5.07
CA LYS A 32 -2.74 -14.59 3.69
C LYS A 32 -2.91 -13.40 2.75
N LEU A 33 -4.00 -12.64 2.89
CA LEU A 33 -4.21 -11.41 2.12
C LEU A 33 -3.11 -10.38 2.41
N LEU A 34 -2.74 -10.18 3.67
CA LEU A 34 -1.62 -9.32 4.05
C LEU A 34 -0.30 -9.75 3.42
N HIS A 35 -0.04 -11.06 3.35
CA HIS A 35 1.14 -11.60 2.68
C HIS A 35 1.17 -11.25 1.20
N TRP A 36 0.07 -11.44 0.48
CA TRP A 36 -0.02 -11.04 -0.94
C TRP A 36 0.14 -9.54 -1.13
N MET A 37 -0.45 -8.73 -0.25
CA MET A 37 -0.28 -7.27 -0.26
C MET A 37 1.18 -6.86 -0.04
N ASP A 38 1.88 -7.49 0.90
CA ASP A 38 3.30 -7.21 1.19
C ASP A 38 4.17 -7.50 -0.03
N ILE A 39 3.94 -8.62 -0.70
CA ILE A 39 4.66 -8.98 -1.94
C ILE A 39 4.38 -7.95 -3.05
N ALA A 40 3.12 -7.60 -3.31
CA ALA A 40 2.77 -6.64 -4.34
C ALA A 40 3.40 -5.27 -4.08
N ALA A 41 3.35 -4.82 -2.82
CA ALA A 41 3.96 -3.55 -2.39
C ALA A 41 5.48 -3.58 -2.49
N ALA A 42 6.14 -4.67 -2.09
CA ALA A 42 7.58 -4.84 -2.20
C ALA A 42 8.06 -4.76 -3.65
N ILE A 43 7.37 -5.45 -4.58
CA ILE A 43 7.66 -5.39 -6.01
C ILE A 43 7.52 -3.95 -6.54
N THR A 44 6.44 -3.27 -6.17
CA THR A 44 6.21 -1.86 -6.56
C THR A 44 7.33 -0.96 -6.06
N ALA A 45 7.71 -1.09 -4.79
CA ALA A 45 8.79 -0.32 -4.17
C ALA A 45 10.14 -0.58 -4.87
N GLN A 46 10.47 -1.84 -5.15
CA GLN A 46 11.71 -2.21 -5.85
C GLN A 46 11.74 -1.68 -7.28
N ARG A 47 10.64 -1.78 -8.03
CA ARG A 47 10.53 -1.21 -9.39
C ARG A 47 10.74 0.30 -9.38
N HIS A 48 10.24 0.97 -8.33
CA HIS A 48 10.40 2.41 -8.18
C HIS A 48 11.85 2.81 -7.88
N CYS A 49 12.45 2.26 -6.84
CA CYS A 49 13.75 2.71 -6.36
C CYS A 49 14.95 1.92 -6.93
N GLY A 50 14.75 0.73 -7.48
CA GLY A 50 15.83 -0.15 -7.97
C GLY A 50 16.78 -0.62 -6.87
N ARG A 51 16.30 -0.73 -5.63
CA ARG A 51 17.10 -1.08 -4.44
C ARG A 51 16.38 -2.13 -3.61
N VAL A 52 17.09 -2.70 -2.64
CA VAL A 52 16.49 -3.53 -1.60
C VAL A 52 15.55 -2.66 -0.76
N VAL A 53 14.40 -3.21 -0.42
CA VAL A 53 13.38 -2.52 0.38
C VAL A 53 12.95 -3.37 1.56
N VAL A 54 12.57 -2.73 2.66
CA VAL A 54 12.04 -3.38 3.85
C VAL A 54 10.70 -2.77 4.23
N THR A 55 9.77 -3.61 4.69
CA THR A 55 8.46 -3.16 5.18
C THR A 55 8.65 -2.39 6.49
N ALA A 56 8.18 -1.16 6.54
CA ALA A 56 8.26 -0.33 7.74
C ALA A 56 6.94 -0.29 8.50
N SER A 57 5.81 -0.20 7.80
CA SER A 57 4.48 -0.20 8.43
C SER A 57 3.39 -0.62 7.45
N VAL A 58 2.28 -1.07 8.04
CA VAL A 58 1.04 -1.41 7.34
C VAL A 58 -0.11 -0.68 8.03
N ASN A 59 -0.90 0.05 7.26
CA ASN A 59 -2.01 0.86 7.77
C ASN A 59 -3.28 0.65 6.95
N ASN A 60 -4.42 0.96 7.57
CA ASN A 60 -5.74 1.00 6.94
C ASN A 60 -6.18 -0.32 6.30
N VAL A 61 -5.88 -1.45 6.92
CA VAL A 61 -6.38 -2.75 6.47
C VAL A 61 -7.61 -3.12 7.26
N ASN A 62 -8.75 -3.24 6.57
CA ASN A 62 -10.01 -3.69 7.14
C ASN A 62 -10.49 -4.95 6.43
N PHE A 63 -10.94 -5.93 7.19
CA PHE A 63 -11.45 -7.21 6.68
C PHE A 63 -12.98 -7.28 6.78
N ASN A 64 -13.67 -6.25 6.29
CA ASN A 64 -15.11 -6.10 6.44
C ASN A 64 -15.92 -7.00 5.50
N GLN A 65 -15.31 -7.45 4.41
CA GLN A 65 -15.96 -8.31 3.42
C GLN A 65 -15.19 -9.63 3.32
N PRO A 66 -15.86 -10.78 3.55
CA PRO A 66 -15.21 -12.07 3.36
C PRO A 66 -14.92 -12.33 1.88
N ILE A 67 -13.76 -12.89 1.62
CA ILE A 67 -13.36 -13.38 0.29
C ILE A 67 -13.43 -14.90 0.36
N LYS A 68 -14.21 -15.51 -0.53
CA LYS A 68 -14.56 -16.92 -0.46
C LYS A 68 -13.58 -17.81 -1.22
N LEU A 69 -13.51 -19.07 -0.83
CA LEU A 69 -12.84 -20.13 -1.57
C LEU A 69 -13.26 -20.08 -3.06
N GLY A 70 -12.28 -20.14 -3.96
CA GLY A 70 -12.50 -20.15 -5.41
C GLY A 70 -12.64 -18.76 -6.04
N GLU A 71 -12.78 -17.69 -5.26
CA GLU A 71 -12.78 -16.33 -5.82
C GLU A 71 -11.37 -15.92 -6.28
N ILE A 72 -11.31 -15.01 -7.24
CA ILE A 72 -10.08 -14.46 -7.79
C ILE A 72 -9.83 -13.10 -7.16
N VAL A 73 -8.66 -12.93 -6.57
CA VAL A 73 -8.22 -11.69 -5.92
C VAL A 73 -7.18 -11.00 -6.79
N THR A 74 -7.43 -9.75 -7.15
CA THR A 74 -6.48 -8.92 -7.88
C THR A 74 -6.06 -7.75 -6.98
N LEU A 75 -4.75 -7.63 -6.75
CA LEU A 75 -4.13 -6.53 -6.02
C LEU A 75 -3.45 -5.60 -7.02
N GLU A 76 -3.86 -4.34 -7.01
CA GLU A 76 -3.22 -3.29 -7.80
C GLU A 76 -2.47 -2.36 -6.86
N SER A 77 -1.16 -2.29 -7.02
CA SER A 77 -0.24 -1.59 -6.12
C SER A 77 0.49 -0.48 -6.85
N LYS A 78 0.43 0.74 -6.31
CA LYS A 78 1.09 1.95 -6.84
C LYS A 78 1.74 2.77 -5.73
N ILE A 79 2.87 3.42 -6.03
CA ILE A 79 3.43 4.44 -5.13
C ILE A 79 2.46 5.62 -5.05
N SER A 80 2.00 5.98 -3.88
CA SER A 80 1.23 7.21 -3.66
C SER A 80 2.15 8.40 -3.39
N ARG A 81 3.23 8.21 -2.62
CA ARG A 81 4.24 9.24 -2.38
C ARG A 81 5.59 8.65 -2.03
N ALA A 82 6.65 9.27 -2.57
CA ALA A 82 8.02 9.02 -2.15
C ALA A 82 8.48 10.17 -1.24
N PHE A 83 9.14 9.81 -0.16
CA PHE A 83 9.83 10.73 0.76
C PHE A 83 11.34 10.61 0.53
N SER A 84 12.20 10.96 1.50
CA SER A 84 13.65 10.87 1.31
C SER A 84 14.11 9.43 1.04
N SER A 85 13.75 8.49 1.91
CA SER A 85 14.14 7.07 1.80
C SER A 85 12.97 6.10 1.91
N SER A 86 11.77 6.60 2.20
CA SER A 86 10.56 5.80 2.34
C SER A 86 9.57 6.08 1.21
N MET A 87 8.76 5.10 0.92
CA MET A 87 7.72 5.13 -0.11
C MET A 87 6.41 4.67 0.51
N GLU A 88 5.36 5.48 0.37
CA GLU A 88 4.01 5.06 0.68
C GLU A 88 3.40 4.41 -0.56
N ILE A 89 2.77 3.25 -0.36
CA ILE A 89 2.20 2.43 -1.41
C ILE A 89 0.74 2.17 -1.09
N PHE A 90 -0.12 2.53 -2.03
CA PHE A 90 -1.55 2.21 -2.00
C PHE A 90 -1.80 0.90 -2.72
N ILE A 91 -2.59 0.02 -2.11
CA ILE A 91 -3.01 -1.25 -2.69
C ILE A 91 -4.52 -1.25 -2.75
N ASP A 92 -5.05 -1.40 -3.94
CA ASP A 92 -6.47 -1.64 -4.19
C ASP A 92 -6.68 -3.14 -4.40
N VAL A 93 -7.65 -3.71 -3.66
CA VAL A 93 -7.97 -5.14 -3.73
C VAL A 93 -9.32 -5.32 -4.38
N TRP A 94 -9.33 -6.07 -5.46
CA TRP A 94 -10.50 -6.43 -6.24
C TRP A 94 -10.77 -7.91 -6.10
N VAL A 95 -12.03 -8.28 -6.01
CA VAL A 95 -12.49 -9.68 -5.96
C VAL A 95 -13.44 -9.94 -7.11
N GLU A 96 -13.20 -11.04 -7.82
CA GLU A 96 -14.02 -11.52 -8.92
C GLU A 96 -14.65 -12.85 -8.53
N SER A 97 -15.98 -12.91 -8.63
CA SER A 97 -16.72 -14.16 -8.46
C SER A 97 -16.60 -15.02 -9.72
N THR A 98 -16.08 -16.23 -9.56
CA THR A 98 -16.00 -17.19 -10.69
C THR A 98 -17.37 -17.73 -11.13
N VAL A 99 -18.41 -17.55 -10.30
CA VAL A 99 -19.78 -17.98 -10.62
C VAL A 99 -20.52 -16.92 -11.44
N THR A 100 -20.42 -15.65 -11.02
CA THR A 100 -21.18 -14.54 -11.64
C THR A 100 -20.34 -13.71 -12.60
N GLY A 101 -19.01 -13.81 -12.52
CA GLY A 101 -18.07 -12.93 -13.23
C GLY A 101 -18.05 -11.49 -12.71
N GLU A 102 -18.80 -11.19 -11.65
CA GLU A 102 -18.82 -9.87 -11.05
C GLU A 102 -17.49 -9.56 -10.37
N LYS A 103 -16.91 -8.42 -10.71
CA LYS A 103 -15.69 -7.89 -10.11
C LYS A 103 -16.01 -6.64 -9.30
N LYS A 104 -15.64 -6.65 -8.03
CA LYS A 104 -15.85 -5.52 -7.12
C LYS A 104 -14.61 -5.22 -6.29
N LYS A 105 -14.43 -3.94 -5.97
CA LYS A 105 -13.42 -3.54 -5.01
C LYS A 105 -13.87 -3.93 -3.60
N CYS A 106 -13.04 -4.67 -2.89
CA CYS A 106 -13.38 -5.15 -1.55
C CYS A 106 -12.55 -4.52 -0.44
N ASN A 107 -11.34 -4.03 -0.75
CA ASN A 107 -10.45 -3.50 0.28
C ASN A 107 -9.41 -2.52 -0.27
N GLU A 108 -8.81 -1.78 0.63
CA GLU A 108 -7.62 -0.94 0.42
C GLU A 108 -6.63 -1.18 1.54
N ALA A 109 -5.35 -1.01 1.24
CA ALA A 109 -4.29 -1.04 2.24
C ALA A 109 -3.22 0.00 1.90
N ILE A 110 -2.54 0.47 2.92
CA ILE A 110 -1.42 1.40 2.79
C ILE A 110 -0.20 0.78 3.45
N TYR A 111 0.83 0.59 2.66
CA TYR A 111 2.12 0.06 3.09
C TYR A 111 3.17 1.16 3.00
N THR A 112 4.11 1.15 3.94
CA THR A 112 5.30 1.99 3.86
C THR A 112 6.53 1.10 3.79
N PHE A 113 7.34 1.29 2.75
CA PHE A 113 8.62 0.63 2.56
C PHE A 113 9.76 1.64 2.66
N VAL A 114 10.90 1.18 3.13
CA VAL A 114 12.16 1.95 3.19
C VAL A 114 13.19 1.27 2.29
N ALA A 115 13.80 2.07 1.41
CA ALA A 115 14.92 1.61 0.60
C ALA A 115 16.20 1.60 1.43
N VAL A 116 16.97 0.52 1.34
CA VAL A 116 18.18 0.32 2.12
C VAL A 116 19.37 -0.09 1.23
N ASP A 117 20.57 0.24 1.70
CA ASP A 117 21.82 -0.24 1.11
C ASP A 117 22.16 -1.67 1.56
N GLN A 118 23.33 -2.16 1.16
CA GLN A 118 23.79 -3.52 1.46
C GLN A 118 24.02 -3.78 2.96
N VAL A 119 24.15 -2.73 3.77
CA VAL A 119 24.33 -2.83 5.22
C VAL A 119 23.10 -2.40 6.01
N GLY A 120 21.95 -2.25 5.30
CA GLY A 120 20.65 -1.94 5.91
C GLY A 120 20.43 -0.47 6.25
N ARG A 121 21.23 0.46 5.72
CA ARG A 121 21.06 1.90 5.96
C ARG A 121 20.08 2.50 4.96
N PRO A 122 19.15 3.38 5.40
CA PRO A 122 18.23 4.06 4.50
C PRO A 122 18.95 4.87 3.43
N ILE A 123 18.48 4.76 2.18
CA ILE A 123 19.01 5.49 1.03
C ILE A 123 17.89 6.23 0.29
N ASN A 124 18.25 7.33 -0.36
CA ASN A 124 17.30 8.16 -1.07
C ASN A 124 16.65 7.43 -2.25
N VAL A 125 15.37 7.70 -2.46
CA VAL A 125 14.54 7.16 -3.53
C VAL A 125 14.14 8.25 -4.53
N PRO A 126 13.81 7.90 -5.80
CA PRO A 126 13.27 8.85 -6.77
C PRO A 126 11.98 9.49 -6.28
N GLU A 127 11.78 10.76 -6.62
CA GLU A 127 10.51 11.45 -6.40
C GLU A 127 9.40 10.85 -7.27
N ILE A 128 8.14 10.89 -6.76
CA ILE A 128 6.95 10.50 -7.52
C ILE A 128 6.24 11.74 -8.06
N VAL A 129 5.77 11.66 -9.30
CA VAL A 129 4.96 12.70 -9.94
C VAL A 129 3.59 12.10 -10.27
N PRO A 130 2.52 12.43 -9.50
CA PRO A 130 1.19 11.93 -9.77
C PRO A 130 0.60 12.57 -11.03
N GLU A 131 -0.10 11.77 -11.84
CA GLU A 131 -0.68 12.23 -13.11
C GLU A 131 -2.21 12.31 -13.05
N THR A 132 -2.87 11.26 -12.55
CA THR A 132 -4.34 11.19 -12.48
C THR A 132 -4.90 11.93 -11.27
N GLY A 133 -6.20 12.24 -11.30
CA GLY A 133 -6.89 12.86 -10.17
C GLY A 133 -6.78 12.05 -8.87
N LEU A 134 -6.99 10.73 -8.96
CA LEU A 134 -6.86 9.82 -7.81
C LEU A 134 -5.42 9.75 -7.28
N GLU A 135 -4.44 9.74 -8.17
CA GLU A 135 -3.03 9.74 -7.76
C GLU A 135 -2.66 11.04 -7.04
N LYS A 136 -3.15 12.20 -7.51
CA LYS A 136 -2.95 13.51 -6.87
C LYS A 136 -3.60 13.55 -5.48
N GLU A 137 -4.83 13.08 -5.35
CA GLU A 137 -5.53 12.97 -4.07
C GLU A 137 -4.76 12.11 -3.06
N ARG A 138 -4.31 10.92 -3.50
CA ARG A 138 -3.50 10.00 -2.66
C ARG A 138 -2.15 10.61 -2.28
N PHE A 139 -1.51 11.29 -3.22
CA PHE A 139 -0.24 11.98 -3.00
C PHE A 139 -0.34 13.11 -1.97
N GLU A 140 -1.36 13.95 -2.07
CA GLU A 140 -1.62 15.04 -1.12
C GLU A 140 -1.96 14.49 0.27
N GLY A 141 -2.81 13.47 0.34
CA GLY A 141 -3.19 12.83 1.59
C GLY A 141 -2.04 12.12 2.31
N ALA A 142 -0.98 11.74 1.61
CA ALA A 142 0.15 10.98 2.17
C ALA A 142 0.90 11.73 3.28
N LEU A 143 0.99 13.05 3.21
CA LEU A 143 1.62 13.86 4.28
C LEU A 143 0.85 13.75 5.58
N ARG A 144 -0.46 13.85 5.54
CA ARG A 144 -1.32 13.72 6.72
C ARG A 144 -1.22 12.32 7.33
N ARG A 145 -1.25 11.29 6.49
CA ARG A 145 -1.08 9.89 6.93
C ARG A 145 0.28 9.65 7.56
N ARG A 146 1.34 10.22 6.98
CA ARG A 146 2.68 10.16 7.55
C ARG A 146 2.76 10.82 8.92
N GLN A 147 2.21 12.03 9.07
CA GLN A 147 2.20 12.73 10.36
C GLN A 147 1.43 11.93 11.42
N LEU A 148 0.28 11.38 11.08
CA LEU A 148 -0.50 10.52 11.97
C LEU A 148 0.30 9.28 12.40
N SER A 149 0.96 8.59 11.48
CA SER A 149 1.81 7.45 11.78
C SER A 149 2.98 7.81 12.69
N LEU A 150 3.59 8.98 12.51
CA LEU A 150 4.68 9.47 13.36
C LEU A 150 4.19 9.80 14.78
N ILE A 151 2.97 10.34 14.92
CA ILE A 151 2.36 10.59 16.24
C ILE A 151 2.12 9.26 16.97
N PHE A 152 1.52 8.27 16.32
CA PHE A 152 1.29 6.94 16.93
C PHE A 152 2.58 6.22 17.29
N ALA A 153 3.64 6.44 16.51
CA ALA A 153 4.97 5.90 16.81
C ALA A 153 5.73 6.68 17.89
N GLY A 154 5.15 7.74 18.47
CA GLY A 154 5.81 8.61 19.45
C GLY A 154 6.98 9.44 18.89
N LYS A 155 7.06 9.57 17.55
CA LYS A 155 8.15 10.28 16.85
C LYS A 155 7.79 11.72 16.46
N MET A 156 6.55 12.14 16.69
CA MET A 156 6.04 13.49 16.41
C MET A 156 5.02 13.88 17.49
N LYS A 157 5.08 15.10 17.98
CA LYS A 157 4.03 15.62 18.86
C LYS A 157 2.83 16.07 18.03
N PRO A 158 1.58 15.89 18.51
CA PRO A 158 0.39 16.34 17.79
C PRO A 158 0.44 17.84 17.42
N GLY A 159 1.08 18.66 18.27
CA GLY A 159 1.31 20.09 18.04
C GLY A 159 2.12 20.40 16.78
N ASP A 160 2.99 19.52 16.34
CA ASP A 160 3.90 19.71 15.21
C ASP A 160 3.31 19.18 13.88
N ALA A 161 2.14 18.54 13.92
CA ALA A 161 1.49 17.92 12.75
C ALA A 161 0.69 18.97 11.94
N THR A 162 1.37 19.82 11.20
CA THR A 162 0.78 20.94 10.45
C THR A 162 -0.25 20.52 9.40
N GLU A 163 0.05 19.47 8.62
CA GLU A 163 -0.83 18.95 7.57
C GLU A 163 -2.09 18.29 8.15
N LEU A 164 -1.93 17.60 9.28
CA LEU A 164 -3.06 16.96 9.96
C LEU A 164 -3.97 18.04 10.60
N LYS A 165 -3.40 19.06 11.23
CA LYS A 165 -4.15 20.17 11.82
C LYS A 165 -4.93 20.98 10.80
N ALA A 166 -4.41 21.14 9.60
CA ALA A 166 -5.09 21.88 8.53
C ALA A 166 -6.47 21.31 8.18
N LEU A 167 -6.73 20.02 8.46
CA LEU A 167 -8.05 19.40 8.28
C LEU A 167 -9.11 19.93 9.25
N PHE A 168 -8.70 20.47 10.39
CA PHE A 168 -9.60 20.95 11.47
C PHE A 168 -9.65 22.47 11.57
N SER A 169 -8.92 23.17 10.70
CA SER A 169 -8.77 24.63 10.72
C SER A 169 -9.67 25.32 9.68
N ASN A 170 -10.95 24.91 9.60
CA ASN A 170 -11.98 25.61 8.81
C ASN A 170 -12.84 26.47 9.70
#